data_c18d0729c3f7fd82089a467b529f81ce
#
_entry.id   c18d0729c3f7fd82089a467b529f81ce
#
_cell.length_a   1.000
_cell.length_b   1.000
_cell.length_c   1.000
_cell.angle_alpha   90.00
_cell.angle_beta   90.00
_cell.angle_gamma   90.00
#
_symmetry.space_group_name_H-M   'P 1'
#
loop_
_entity.id
_entity.type
_entity.pdbx_description
1 polymer ?
#
loop_
_entity_poly.entity_id
_entity_poly.type
_entity_poly.pdbx_seq_one_letter_code
_entity_poly.pdbx_strand_id
1 'polypeptide(L)'
;MRAFMTFILIVVTATSVNAQDAFTLDEAIRAALVHNHGLLVSDIEAEAAENSVSRGNSGQLPNLAITGGVSTSYTNLDITPGSFFQNLLDPQGSAQQADRPTISYDGVTTTQIHSQVGSQLIIYDGLKGRLRYKVLKNNNRLADLQYRSEVENTILEITNQFIRLASVQTAINVKKTSLEQSKDRYRTVQTRREYGQVNEQQLLQALADLKSDSTDFRNLELRFKNAYRDLHTKIGWNNREIRPIDTDMVVVNIPSYKDLVEQLKQNNTVISIREKRVEQAKLNEQISQAGFLPTLTASIGYGYNYLSATEGQFETQEQLGFNGGLSLKVPIFSGGRNRIETENSAMRIKREELRKEESIMFLRTRFENSWQQYLHFQNQFEIETSNLSVYERNYERAQEMFSRSEISGVELRAAQLSLENAEMRVAEAGFQLKQMETMLLYLSGVLIVDYSY
;
A
#
# COMPACT_ATOMS: atom_id res chain seq x y z
N MET A 1 16.79 -28.71 3.55
CA MET A 1 17.02 -29.79 2.55
C MET A 1 16.42 -29.28 1.24
N ARG A 2 17.26 -28.76 0.35
CA ARG A 2 16.86 -28.21 -0.95
C ARG A 2 16.71 -29.38 -1.93
N ALA A 3 15.52 -29.60 -2.47
CA ALA A 3 15.28 -30.53 -3.57
C ALA A 3 15.46 -29.79 -4.91
N PHE A 4 16.48 -30.22 -5.65
CA PHE A 4 16.71 -29.85 -7.05
C PHE A 4 15.62 -30.47 -7.91
N MET A 5 14.84 -29.63 -8.59
CA MET A 5 13.92 -30.06 -9.64
C MET A 5 14.48 -29.60 -10.99
N THR A 6 15.06 -30.56 -11.70
CA THR A 6 15.58 -30.40 -13.06
C THR A 6 14.42 -30.33 -14.04
N PHE A 7 14.24 -29.15 -14.68
CA PHE A 7 13.20 -28.95 -15.69
C PHE A 7 13.81 -29.24 -17.08
N ILE A 8 13.27 -30.26 -17.74
CA ILE A 8 13.62 -30.64 -19.12
C ILE A 8 12.95 -29.62 -20.07
N LEU A 9 13.76 -28.86 -20.79
CA LEU A 9 13.37 -27.91 -21.80
C LEU A 9 13.06 -28.65 -23.12
N ILE A 10 11.78 -28.86 -23.44
CA ILE A 10 11.36 -29.32 -24.78
C ILE A 10 11.17 -28.06 -25.63
N VAL A 11 12.13 -27.83 -26.55
CA VAL A 11 12.02 -26.79 -27.59
C VAL A 11 11.09 -27.31 -28.68
N VAL A 12 9.84 -26.90 -28.69
CA VAL A 12 8.94 -27.02 -29.83
C VAL A 12 9.04 -25.73 -30.63
N THR A 13 9.76 -25.72 -31.72
CA THR A 13 9.77 -24.64 -32.70
C THR A 13 8.47 -24.70 -33.50
N ALA A 14 7.44 -24.03 -33.01
CA ALA A 14 6.27 -23.70 -33.82
C ALA A 14 6.53 -22.31 -34.43
N THR A 15 6.77 -22.26 -35.72
CA THR A 15 6.71 -21.04 -36.53
C THR A 15 5.25 -20.60 -36.61
N SER A 16 4.77 -19.86 -35.66
CA SER A 16 3.49 -19.17 -35.70
C SER A 16 3.68 -17.81 -36.36
N VAL A 17 2.98 -17.62 -37.46
CA VAL A 17 2.69 -16.33 -38.09
C VAL A 17 2.31 -15.32 -37.00
N ASN A 18 3.07 -14.21 -36.90
CA ASN A 18 2.79 -13.10 -36.02
C ASN A 18 1.48 -12.41 -36.41
N ALA A 19 0.33 -12.95 -35.98
CA ALA A 19 -0.75 -12.07 -35.53
C ALA A 19 -0.24 -11.43 -34.24
N GLN A 20 0.04 -10.15 -34.25
CA GLN A 20 0.34 -9.42 -32.99
C GLN A 20 -0.88 -9.59 -32.10
N ASP A 21 -0.77 -10.46 -31.09
CA ASP A 21 -1.85 -10.69 -30.14
C ASP A 21 -2.20 -9.33 -29.48
N ALA A 22 -3.47 -8.98 -29.53
CA ALA A 22 -3.96 -7.75 -28.95
C ALA A 22 -3.67 -7.78 -27.43
N PHE A 23 -3.21 -6.65 -26.90
CA PHE A 23 -2.96 -6.49 -25.47
C PHE A 23 -4.28 -6.48 -24.71
N THR A 24 -4.46 -7.46 -23.81
CA THR A 24 -5.71 -7.68 -23.09
C THR A 24 -5.65 -7.11 -21.67
N LEU A 25 -6.83 -6.89 -21.05
CA LEU A 25 -6.93 -6.48 -19.64
C LEU A 25 -6.29 -7.52 -18.70
N ASP A 26 -6.51 -8.79 -18.96
CA ASP A 26 -5.96 -9.88 -18.14
C ASP A 26 -4.42 -9.89 -18.18
N GLU A 27 -3.83 -9.69 -19.36
CA GLU A 27 -2.37 -9.55 -19.50
C GLU A 27 -1.85 -8.33 -18.72
N ALA A 28 -2.56 -7.19 -18.78
CA ALA A 28 -2.20 -5.98 -18.06
C ALA A 28 -2.23 -6.19 -16.53
N ILE A 29 -3.26 -6.85 -16.02
CA ILE A 29 -3.40 -7.16 -14.59
C ILE A 29 -2.29 -8.12 -14.14
N ARG A 30 -2.06 -9.24 -14.85
CA ARG A 30 -0.98 -10.18 -14.51
C ARG A 30 0.39 -9.52 -14.51
N ALA A 31 0.66 -8.70 -15.51
CA ALA A 31 1.91 -7.96 -15.57
C ALA A 31 2.07 -6.98 -14.39
N ALA A 32 1.00 -6.27 -14.02
CA ALA A 32 1.02 -5.35 -12.87
C ALA A 32 1.22 -6.09 -11.55
N LEU A 33 0.63 -7.27 -11.36
CA LEU A 33 0.82 -8.08 -10.16
C LEU A 33 2.28 -8.53 -9.97
N VAL A 34 3.07 -8.62 -11.05
CA VAL A 34 4.48 -9.01 -11.01
C VAL A 34 5.42 -7.80 -10.93
N HIS A 35 5.09 -6.70 -11.61
CA HIS A 35 6.03 -5.60 -11.86
C HIS A 35 5.67 -4.28 -11.19
N ASN A 36 4.46 -4.12 -10.64
CA ASN A 36 4.05 -2.88 -10.01
C ASN A 36 4.91 -2.59 -8.77
N HIS A 37 5.59 -1.45 -8.77
CA HIS A 37 6.50 -1.07 -7.69
C HIS A 37 5.78 -0.87 -6.34
N GLY A 38 4.53 -0.42 -6.35
CA GLY A 38 3.73 -0.28 -5.13
C GLY A 38 3.45 -1.63 -4.47
N LEU A 39 3.12 -2.64 -5.28
CA LEU A 39 2.95 -4.01 -4.80
C LEU A 39 4.25 -4.60 -4.25
N LEU A 40 5.37 -4.44 -4.97
CA LEU A 40 6.67 -4.93 -4.52
C LEU A 40 7.09 -4.29 -3.19
N VAL A 41 6.83 -2.99 -3.01
CA VAL A 41 7.07 -2.29 -1.73
C VAL A 41 6.20 -2.87 -0.62
N SER A 42 4.90 -3.06 -0.87
CA SER A 42 3.97 -3.60 0.12
C SER A 42 4.27 -5.06 0.51
N ASP A 43 4.79 -5.86 -0.43
CA ASP A 43 5.26 -7.23 -0.19
C ASP A 43 6.48 -7.23 0.75
N ILE A 44 7.47 -6.38 0.48
CA ILE A 44 8.65 -6.20 1.35
C ILE A 44 8.24 -5.73 2.76
N GLU A 45 7.24 -4.85 2.87
CA GLU A 45 6.72 -4.40 4.17
C GLU A 45 6.05 -5.55 4.94
N ALA A 46 5.32 -6.44 4.26
CA ALA A 46 4.74 -7.64 4.85
C ALA A 46 5.82 -8.61 5.32
N GLU A 47 6.87 -8.87 4.51
CA GLU A 47 8.02 -9.69 4.89
C GLU A 47 8.77 -9.09 6.10
N ALA A 48 8.98 -7.78 6.12
CA ALA A 48 9.61 -7.09 7.25
C ALA A 48 8.79 -7.21 8.54
N ALA A 49 7.46 -7.18 8.43
CA ALA A 49 6.56 -7.40 9.56
C ALA A 49 6.62 -8.84 10.06
N GLU A 50 6.71 -9.83 9.17
CA GLU A 50 6.91 -11.25 9.51
C GLU A 50 8.24 -11.46 10.24
N ASN A 51 9.35 -10.94 9.70
CA ASN A 51 10.68 -11.00 10.30
C ASN A 51 10.71 -10.37 11.71
N SER A 52 9.83 -9.40 11.97
CA SER A 52 9.70 -8.77 13.28
C SER A 52 9.05 -9.66 14.33
N VAL A 53 8.37 -10.76 13.95
CA VAL A 53 7.68 -11.68 14.86
C VAL A 53 8.69 -12.59 15.54
N SER A 54 9.37 -12.07 16.56
CA SER A 54 10.35 -12.85 17.32
C SER A 54 10.18 -12.65 18.84
N ARG A 55 10.62 -13.67 19.61
CA ARG A 55 10.67 -13.55 21.08
C ARG A 55 11.72 -12.54 21.53
N GLY A 56 12.77 -12.33 20.72
CA GLY A 56 13.78 -11.30 20.96
C GLY A 56 13.16 -9.89 20.90
N ASN A 57 12.46 -9.57 19.81
CA ASN A 57 11.80 -8.27 19.64
C ASN A 57 10.69 -8.01 20.66
N SER A 58 10.08 -9.06 21.20
CA SER A 58 9.09 -8.93 22.30
C SER A 58 9.72 -8.74 23.69
N GLY A 59 11.06 -8.85 23.81
CA GLY A 59 11.78 -8.71 25.06
C GLY A 59 11.74 -9.94 25.96
N GLN A 60 11.49 -11.13 25.39
CA GLN A 60 11.42 -12.41 26.14
C GLN A 60 12.74 -13.19 26.13
N LEU A 61 13.74 -12.73 25.39
CA LEU A 61 15.06 -13.34 25.34
C LEU A 61 16.08 -12.46 26.06
N PRO A 62 17.16 -13.07 26.63
CA PRO A 62 18.23 -12.28 27.21
C PRO A 62 18.94 -11.46 26.13
N ASN A 63 19.35 -10.25 26.49
CA ASN A 63 20.30 -9.49 25.71
C ASN A 63 21.74 -9.77 26.21
N LEU A 64 22.70 -9.69 25.33
CA LEU A 64 24.13 -9.75 25.64
C LEU A 64 24.76 -8.48 25.08
N ALA A 65 25.50 -7.77 25.93
CA ALA A 65 26.17 -6.55 25.53
C ALA A 65 27.55 -6.43 26.17
N ILE A 66 28.45 -5.76 25.48
CA ILE A 66 29.71 -5.30 26.03
C ILE A 66 29.53 -3.80 26.33
N THR A 67 29.81 -3.40 27.56
CA THR A 67 29.79 -2.01 27.96
C THR A 67 31.17 -1.63 28.48
N GLY A 68 31.63 -0.43 28.16
CA GLY A 68 32.88 0.10 28.66
C GLY A 68 32.80 1.61 28.77
N GLY A 69 33.54 2.15 29.72
CA GLY A 69 33.59 3.59 29.93
C GLY A 69 34.80 4.02 30.74
N VAL A 70 35.16 5.28 30.57
CA VAL A 70 36.15 5.97 31.37
C VAL A 70 35.47 7.19 31.98
N SER A 71 35.60 7.35 33.25
CA SER A 71 35.16 8.56 33.97
C SER A 71 36.27 9.13 34.81
N THR A 72 36.39 10.44 34.80
CA THR A 72 37.35 11.16 35.65
C THR A 72 36.57 12.18 36.47
N SER A 73 36.79 12.19 37.77
CA SER A 73 36.22 13.17 38.67
C SER A 73 37.30 13.88 39.46
N TYR A 74 37.07 15.16 39.77
CA TYR A 74 37.94 15.98 40.60
C TYR A 74 37.10 16.45 41.82
N THR A 75 37.46 15.99 43.02
CA THR A 75 36.67 16.21 44.23
C THR A 75 37.60 16.43 45.43
N ASN A 76 37.10 17.18 46.43
CA ASN A 76 37.67 17.16 47.77
C ASN A 76 37.09 15.97 48.53
N LEU A 77 37.92 15.20 49.22
CA LEU A 77 37.52 13.96 49.87
C LEU A 77 37.91 14.00 51.36
N ASP A 78 36.92 13.93 52.21
CA ASP A 78 37.08 13.80 53.66
C ASP A 78 36.81 12.34 54.06
N ILE A 79 37.83 11.68 54.60
CA ILE A 79 37.74 10.29 55.07
C ILE A 79 37.83 10.25 56.60
N THR A 80 36.77 9.73 57.21
CA THR A 80 36.80 9.35 58.63
C THR A 80 36.95 7.86 58.74
N PRO A 81 38.13 7.32 59.13
CA PRO A 81 38.37 5.88 59.21
C PRO A 81 37.39 5.16 60.15
N GLY A 82 36.84 3.98 59.67
CA GLY A 82 36.02 3.13 60.51
C GLY A 82 36.84 2.41 61.61
N SER A 83 36.15 1.88 62.63
CA SER A 83 36.76 1.23 63.82
C SER A 83 37.73 0.10 63.47
N PHE A 84 37.54 -0.59 62.33
CA PHE A 84 38.44 -1.66 61.89
C PHE A 84 39.86 -1.12 61.56
N PHE A 85 39.95 0.03 60.91
CA PHE A 85 41.23 0.64 60.53
C PHE A 85 41.95 1.29 61.74
N GLN A 86 41.17 1.79 62.73
CA GLN A 86 41.75 2.30 63.96
C GLN A 86 42.42 1.18 64.75
N ASN A 87 41.80 0.01 64.88
CA ASN A 87 42.38 -1.14 65.55
C ASN A 87 43.65 -1.68 64.87
N LEU A 88 43.80 -1.47 63.55
CA LEU A 88 44.99 -1.81 62.79
C LEU A 88 46.14 -0.77 62.98
N LEU A 89 45.80 0.49 63.13
CA LEU A 89 46.74 1.59 63.33
C LEU A 89 47.13 1.80 64.82
N ASP A 90 46.26 1.49 65.76
CA ASP A 90 46.51 1.52 67.21
C ASP A 90 46.01 0.21 67.86
N PRO A 91 46.84 -0.91 67.81
CA PRO A 91 46.49 -2.17 68.43
C PRO A 91 46.34 -2.13 69.96
N GLN A 92 46.73 -1.06 70.62
CA GLN A 92 46.68 -0.95 72.12
C GLN A 92 45.45 -0.16 72.63
N GLY A 93 44.59 0.31 71.72
CA GLY A 93 43.26 0.85 72.07
C GLY A 93 43.26 2.10 73.01
N SER A 94 44.25 2.95 72.92
CA SER A 94 44.39 4.15 73.80
C SER A 94 43.58 5.37 73.35
N ALA A 95 42.93 5.30 72.17
CA ALA A 95 42.06 6.40 71.69
C ALA A 95 40.63 6.22 72.18
N GLN A 96 40.19 7.08 73.07
CA GLN A 96 38.78 7.22 73.43
C GLN A 96 37.94 7.55 72.24
N GLN A 97 36.77 6.95 72.16
CA GLN A 97 35.80 6.92 71.05
C GLN A 97 35.30 8.28 70.53
N ALA A 98 35.80 9.39 71.09
CA ALA A 98 35.31 10.76 70.91
C ALA A 98 36.01 11.56 69.79
N ASP A 99 37.21 11.18 69.31
CA ASP A 99 37.98 11.99 68.38
C ASP A 99 38.46 11.12 67.24
N ARG A 100 37.58 10.90 66.27
CA ARG A 100 37.99 10.23 64.98
C ARG A 100 38.65 11.26 64.10
N PRO A 101 39.97 11.16 63.85
CA PRO A 101 40.61 12.10 62.94
C PRO A 101 40.02 11.96 61.53
N THR A 102 39.47 13.03 60.99
CA THR A 102 39.09 13.13 59.62
C THR A 102 40.35 13.54 58.84
N ILE A 103 40.67 12.77 57.82
CA ILE A 103 41.78 13.06 56.92
C ILE A 103 41.16 13.75 55.70
N SER A 104 41.50 15.01 55.48
CA SER A 104 41.01 15.78 54.35
C SER A 104 42.02 15.75 53.20
N TYR A 105 41.60 15.41 52.03
CA TYR A 105 42.36 15.48 50.79
C TYR A 105 41.72 16.49 49.84
N ASP A 106 42.47 17.52 49.47
CA ASP A 106 42.01 18.54 48.54
C ASP A 106 42.45 18.22 47.11
N GLY A 107 41.51 18.32 46.16
CA GLY A 107 41.85 18.20 44.75
C GLY A 107 42.13 16.78 44.26
N VAL A 108 41.45 15.78 44.82
CA VAL A 108 41.61 14.37 44.42
C VAL A 108 41.05 14.13 43.02
N THR A 109 41.91 13.73 42.09
CA THR A 109 41.50 13.27 40.77
C THR A 109 41.33 11.77 40.81
N THR A 110 40.12 11.30 40.55
CA THR A 110 39.79 9.86 40.47
C THR A 110 39.44 9.50 39.03
N THR A 111 40.16 8.57 38.45
CA THR A 111 39.89 8.01 37.13
C THR A 111 39.44 6.58 37.28
N GLN A 112 38.26 6.28 36.75
CA GLN A 112 37.70 4.92 36.71
C GLN A 112 37.53 4.46 35.29
N ILE A 113 38.06 3.28 34.99
CA ILE A 113 37.90 2.57 33.72
C ILE A 113 37.13 1.31 33.99
N HIS A 114 36.01 1.11 33.32
CA HIS A 114 35.24 -0.13 33.44
C HIS A 114 35.00 -0.76 32.04
N SER A 115 35.03 -2.07 32.00
CA SER A 115 34.65 -2.88 30.84
C SER A 115 33.94 -4.14 31.32
N GLN A 116 32.76 -4.40 30.77
CA GLN A 116 31.94 -5.54 31.19
C GLN A 116 31.23 -6.20 30.01
N VAL A 117 31.25 -7.51 29.94
CA VAL A 117 30.32 -8.32 29.16
C VAL A 117 29.17 -8.71 30.07
N GLY A 118 27.97 -8.29 29.75
CA GLY A 118 26.80 -8.52 30.59
C GLY A 118 25.60 -9.02 29.83
N SER A 119 24.77 -9.82 30.48
CA SER A 119 23.48 -10.29 29.99
C SER A 119 22.39 -9.95 30.99
N GLN A 120 21.23 -9.54 30.45
CA GLN A 120 20.03 -9.25 31.22
C GLN A 120 18.83 -10.00 30.64
N LEU A 121 18.07 -10.65 31.52
CA LEU A 121 16.84 -11.37 31.19
C LEU A 121 15.71 -10.85 32.08
N ILE A 122 14.61 -10.46 31.47
CA ILE A 122 13.37 -10.18 32.18
C ILE A 122 12.65 -11.50 32.43
N ILE A 123 12.65 -11.98 33.67
CA ILE A 123 11.98 -13.23 34.08
C ILE A 123 10.47 -13.04 34.11
N TYR A 124 10.03 -11.90 34.63
CA TYR A 124 8.61 -11.54 34.74
C TYR A 124 8.43 -10.02 34.58
N ASP A 125 7.50 -9.60 33.75
CA ASP A 125 7.18 -8.17 33.46
C ASP A 125 5.67 -7.88 33.49
N GLY A 126 4.91 -8.69 34.24
CA GLY A 126 3.44 -8.58 34.18
C GLY A 126 2.83 -9.07 32.88
N LEU A 127 3.48 -10.02 32.20
CA LEU A 127 3.11 -10.59 30.89
C LEU A 127 3.28 -9.63 29.70
N LYS A 128 3.91 -8.45 29.86
CA LYS A 128 4.15 -7.49 28.78
C LYS A 128 4.87 -8.11 27.58
N GLY A 129 5.92 -8.92 27.81
CA GLY A 129 6.65 -9.61 26.75
C GLY A 129 5.75 -10.51 25.92
N ARG A 130 4.84 -11.27 26.57
CA ARG A 130 3.86 -12.11 25.88
C ARG A 130 2.84 -11.29 25.09
N LEU A 131 2.37 -10.18 25.65
CA LEU A 131 1.43 -9.29 24.99
C LEU A 131 2.10 -8.59 23.79
N ARG A 132 3.35 -8.11 23.93
CA ARG A 132 4.14 -7.58 22.82
C ARG A 132 4.32 -8.61 21.68
N TYR A 133 4.54 -9.87 22.00
CA TYR A 133 4.60 -10.93 21.01
C TYR A 133 3.27 -11.07 20.25
N LYS A 134 2.12 -10.98 20.95
CA LYS A 134 0.80 -10.94 20.30
C LYS A 134 0.63 -9.72 19.42
N VAL A 135 1.12 -8.56 19.88
CA VAL A 135 1.12 -7.31 19.08
C VAL A 135 1.93 -7.49 17.80
N LEU A 136 3.13 -8.07 17.86
CA LEU A 136 3.94 -8.36 16.67
C LEU A 136 3.22 -9.30 15.69
N LYS A 137 2.57 -10.36 16.19
CA LYS A 137 1.74 -11.24 15.35
C LYS A 137 0.55 -10.53 14.73
N ASN A 138 -0.10 -9.63 15.47
CA ASN A 138 -1.21 -8.85 14.94
C ASN A 138 -0.73 -7.85 13.89
N ASN A 139 0.44 -7.24 14.09
CA ASN A 139 1.08 -6.36 13.10
C ASN A 139 1.41 -7.11 11.81
N ASN A 140 1.92 -8.33 11.88
CA ASN A 140 2.16 -9.15 10.71
C ASN A 140 0.85 -9.41 9.94
N ARG A 141 -0.20 -9.86 10.63
CA ARG A 141 -1.51 -10.06 9.98
C ARG A 141 -2.09 -8.77 9.39
N LEU A 142 -1.81 -7.62 10.03
CA LEU A 142 -2.22 -6.32 9.50
C LEU A 142 -1.44 -5.98 8.22
N ALA A 143 -0.15 -6.27 8.17
CA ALA A 143 0.68 -6.08 6.98
C ALA A 143 0.23 -6.99 5.82
N ASP A 144 -0.09 -8.27 6.08
CA ASP A 144 -0.66 -9.18 5.08
C ASP A 144 -1.99 -8.65 4.49
N LEU A 145 -2.87 -8.11 5.35
CA LEU A 145 -4.12 -7.51 4.90
C LEU A 145 -3.90 -6.20 4.12
N GLN A 146 -2.87 -5.43 4.47
CA GLN A 146 -2.49 -4.23 3.72
C GLN A 146 -1.95 -4.58 2.34
N TYR A 147 -1.10 -5.60 2.24
CA TYR A 147 -0.64 -6.14 0.96
C TYR A 147 -1.82 -6.62 0.10
N ARG A 148 -2.75 -7.39 0.67
CA ARG A 148 -3.97 -7.80 -0.05
C ARG A 148 -4.79 -6.60 -0.52
N SER A 149 -4.96 -5.58 0.31
CA SER A 149 -5.66 -4.35 -0.08
C SER A 149 -4.97 -3.64 -1.23
N GLU A 150 -3.63 -3.65 -1.27
CA GLU A 150 -2.86 -3.04 -2.35
C GLU A 150 -2.98 -3.84 -3.65
N VAL A 151 -3.05 -5.18 -3.58
CA VAL A 151 -3.37 -6.04 -4.74
C VAL A 151 -4.75 -5.68 -5.30
N GLU A 152 -5.78 -5.60 -4.45
CA GLU A 152 -7.15 -5.25 -4.85
C GLU A 152 -7.21 -3.84 -5.49
N ASN A 153 -6.51 -2.87 -4.90
CA ASN A 153 -6.41 -1.50 -5.41
C ASN A 153 -5.69 -1.45 -6.77
N THR A 154 -4.59 -2.21 -6.91
CA THR A 154 -3.82 -2.29 -8.15
C THR A 154 -4.66 -2.86 -9.28
N ILE A 155 -5.40 -3.96 -9.05
CA ILE A 155 -6.32 -4.54 -10.04
C ILE A 155 -7.36 -3.50 -10.47
N LEU A 156 -7.99 -2.81 -9.51
CA LEU A 156 -8.98 -1.78 -9.79
C LEU A 156 -8.38 -0.61 -10.60
N GLU A 157 -7.19 -0.15 -10.25
CA GLU A 157 -6.52 0.96 -10.93
C GLU A 157 -6.10 0.57 -12.35
N ILE A 158 -5.51 -0.61 -12.54
CA ILE A 158 -5.13 -1.12 -13.87
C ILE A 158 -6.37 -1.29 -14.75
N THR A 159 -7.45 -1.85 -14.22
CA THR A 159 -8.73 -1.98 -14.94
C THR A 159 -9.23 -0.60 -15.40
N ASN A 160 -9.24 0.40 -14.53
CA ASN A 160 -9.66 1.75 -14.89
C ASN A 160 -8.76 2.41 -15.94
N GLN A 161 -7.43 2.21 -15.86
CA GLN A 161 -6.49 2.75 -16.85
C GLN A 161 -6.63 2.01 -18.20
N PHE A 162 -6.85 0.70 -18.18
CA PHE A 162 -7.10 -0.08 -19.40
C PHE A 162 -8.41 0.34 -20.08
N ILE A 163 -9.48 0.54 -19.30
CA ILE A 163 -10.76 1.07 -19.81
C ILE A 163 -10.57 2.43 -20.50
N ARG A 164 -9.80 3.34 -19.90
CA ARG A 164 -9.47 4.64 -20.53
C ARG A 164 -8.75 4.45 -21.86
N LEU A 165 -7.79 3.55 -21.89
CA LEU A 165 -7.01 3.25 -23.10
C LEU A 165 -7.90 2.64 -24.19
N ALA A 166 -8.76 1.68 -23.84
CA ALA A 166 -9.73 1.05 -24.73
C ALA A 166 -10.75 2.07 -25.27
N SER A 167 -11.21 3.00 -24.43
CA SER A 167 -12.10 4.09 -24.86
C SER A 167 -11.44 4.99 -25.91
N VAL A 168 -10.17 5.34 -25.74
CA VAL A 168 -9.44 6.13 -26.76
C VAL A 168 -9.21 5.32 -28.02
N GLN A 169 -8.92 4.01 -27.92
CA GLN A 169 -8.79 3.13 -29.09
C GLN A 169 -10.09 3.02 -29.88
N THR A 170 -11.22 2.87 -29.19
CA THR A 170 -12.55 2.86 -29.83
C THR A 170 -12.83 4.20 -30.52
N ALA A 171 -12.52 5.33 -29.87
CA ALA A 171 -12.66 6.66 -30.49
C ALA A 171 -11.78 6.80 -31.74
N ILE A 172 -10.57 6.25 -31.76
CA ILE A 172 -9.71 6.20 -32.96
C ILE A 172 -10.37 5.38 -34.08
N ASN A 173 -10.91 4.21 -33.77
CA ASN A 173 -11.56 3.36 -34.77
C ASN A 173 -12.77 4.05 -35.39
N VAL A 174 -13.64 4.64 -34.56
CA VAL A 174 -14.81 5.41 -35.01
C VAL A 174 -14.38 6.62 -35.85
N LYS A 175 -13.40 7.40 -35.38
CA LYS A 175 -12.92 8.58 -36.09
C LYS A 175 -12.18 8.22 -37.39
N LYS A 176 -11.50 7.09 -37.47
CA LYS A 176 -10.87 6.58 -38.69
C LYS A 176 -11.92 6.32 -39.76
N THR A 177 -13.02 5.63 -39.41
CA THR A 177 -14.16 5.40 -40.31
C THR A 177 -14.78 6.73 -40.74
N SER A 178 -15.04 7.65 -39.83
CA SER A 178 -15.56 8.98 -40.10
C SER A 178 -14.65 9.80 -41.03
N LEU A 179 -13.34 9.71 -40.89
CA LEU A 179 -12.34 10.39 -41.73
C LEU A 179 -12.37 9.84 -43.16
N GLU A 180 -12.46 8.52 -43.34
CA GLU A 180 -12.59 7.92 -44.69
C GLU A 180 -13.90 8.35 -45.37
N GLN A 181 -15.02 8.37 -44.63
CA GLN A 181 -16.30 8.88 -45.14
C GLN A 181 -16.21 10.38 -45.55
N SER A 182 -15.48 11.20 -44.81
CA SER A 182 -15.26 12.60 -45.12
C SER A 182 -14.36 12.80 -46.35
N LYS A 183 -13.36 11.92 -46.56
CA LYS A 183 -12.55 11.90 -47.77
C LYS A 183 -13.40 11.58 -49.01
N ASP A 184 -14.23 10.57 -48.90
CA ASP A 184 -15.10 10.14 -50.00
C ASP A 184 -16.16 11.21 -50.33
N ARG A 185 -16.74 11.84 -49.32
CA ARG A 185 -17.65 12.99 -49.52
C ARG A 185 -16.95 14.16 -50.22
N TYR A 186 -15.73 14.52 -49.77
CA TYR A 186 -14.96 15.59 -50.40
C TYR A 186 -14.68 15.26 -51.89
N ARG A 187 -14.24 14.07 -52.24
CA ARG A 187 -14.01 13.64 -53.61
C ARG A 187 -15.28 13.69 -54.45
N THR A 188 -16.41 13.24 -53.92
CA THR A 188 -17.70 13.32 -54.61
C THR A 188 -18.13 14.76 -54.89
N VAL A 189 -17.99 15.63 -53.86
CA VAL A 189 -18.33 17.08 -54.00
C VAL A 189 -17.39 17.78 -55.00
N GLN A 190 -16.09 17.43 -55.01
CA GLN A 190 -15.10 17.93 -55.96
C GLN A 190 -15.49 17.55 -57.41
N THR A 191 -15.80 16.29 -57.66
CA THR A 191 -16.24 15.81 -58.97
C THR A 191 -17.53 16.54 -59.40
N ARG A 192 -18.53 16.66 -58.54
CA ARG A 192 -19.77 17.41 -58.84
C ARG A 192 -19.50 18.87 -59.14
N ARG A 193 -18.49 19.50 -58.49
CA ARG A 193 -18.09 20.90 -58.76
C ARG A 193 -17.51 21.05 -60.17
N GLU A 194 -16.69 20.05 -60.60
CA GLU A 194 -16.13 20.04 -61.99
C GLU A 194 -17.23 19.95 -63.04
N TYR A 195 -18.36 19.27 -62.76
CA TYR A 195 -19.53 19.21 -63.62
C TYR A 195 -20.52 20.35 -63.42
N GLY A 196 -20.20 21.37 -62.57
CA GLY A 196 -21.05 22.52 -62.34
C GLY A 196 -22.32 22.22 -61.50
N GLN A 197 -22.41 21.08 -60.85
CA GLN A 197 -23.60 20.64 -60.10
C GLN A 197 -23.65 21.21 -58.67
N VAL A 198 -22.52 21.68 -58.13
CA VAL A 198 -22.41 22.26 -56.78
C VAL A 198 -21.58 23.54 -56.83
N ASN A 199 -21.78 24.44 -55.87
CA ASN A 199 -21.05 25.71 -55.79
C ASN A 199 -19.74 25.58 -54.99
N GLU A 200 -18.89 26.61 -55.06
CA GLU A 200 -17.60 26.68 -54.38
C GLU A 200 -17.74 26.57 -52.85
N GLN A 201 -18.80 27.13 -52.25
CA GLN A 201 -19.05 27.07 -50.82
C GLN A 201 -19.24 25.60 -50.31
N GLN A 202 -19.94 24.76 -51.09
CA GLN A 202 -20.14 23.36 -50.78
C GLN A 202 -18.82 22.57 -50.82
N LEU A 203 -17.93 22.89 -51.76
CA LEU A 203 -16.59 22.29 -51.85
C LEU A 203 -15.73 22.69 -50.65
N LEU A 204 -15.70 24.01 -50.32
CA LEU A 204 -14.94 24.53 -49.19
C LEU A 204 -15.46 23.96 -47.86
N GLN A 205 -16.76 23.77 -47.70
CA GLN A 205 -17.34 23.13 -46.50
C GLN A 205 -16.89 21.68 -46.39
N ALA A 206 -16.95 20.90 -47.46
CA ALA A 206 -16.49 19.52 -47.44
C ALA A 206 -14.98 19.41 -47.15
N LEU A 207 -14.16 20.33 -47.66
CA LEU A 207 -12.75 20.42 -47.34
C LEU A 207 -12.50 20.80 -45.88
N ALA A 208 -13.24 21.73 -45.30
CA ALA A 208 -13.16 22.14 -43.91
C ALA A 208 -13.49 20.95 -42.96
N ASP A 209 -14.57 20.24 -43.27
CA ASP A 209 -14.96 19.03 -42.51
C ASP A 209 -13.85 17.98 -42.54
N LEU A 210 -13.27 17.67 -43.72
CA LEU A 210 -12.16 16.71 -43.87
C LEU A 210 -10.92 17.15 -43.05
N LYS A 211 -10.58 18.43 -43.06
CA LYS A 211 -9.46 18.96 -42.28
C LYS A 211 -9.71 18.86 -40.78
N SER A 212 -10.93 19.16 -40.32
CA SER A 212 -11.33 18.97 -38.93
C SER A 212 -11.20 17.52 -38.49
N ASP A 213 -11.79 16.58 -39.23
CA ASP A 213 -11.73 15.16 -38.92
C ASP A 213 -10.28 14.62 -38.90
N SER A 214 -9.43 15.12 -39.83
CA SER A 214 -8.00 14.77 -39.85
C SER A 214 -7.25 15.29 -38.61
N THR A 215 -7.59 16.48 -38.14
CA THR A 215 -7.00 17.05 -36.92
C THR A 215 -7.44 16.29 -35.69
N ASP A 216 -8.73 15.97 -35.58
CA ASP A 216 -9.31 15.20 -34.47
C ASP A 216 -8.69 13.80 -34.39
N PHE A 217 -8.53 13.13 -35.53
CA PHE A 217 -7.88 11.82 -35.61
C PHE A 217 -6.44 11.87 -35.07
N ARG A 218 -5.64 12.85 -35.47
CA ARG A 218 -4.27 13.03 -34.98
C ARG A 218 -4.21 13.33 -33.46
N ASN A 219 -5.16 14.11 -32.97
CA ASN A 219 -5.28 14.38 -31.53
C ASN A 219 -5.59 13.09 -30.74
N LEU A 220 -6.45 12.22 -31.27
CA LEU A 220 -6.75 10.93 -30.66
C LEU A 220 -5.54 10.00 -30.69
N GLU A 221 -4.76 9.96 -31.77
CA GLU A 221 -3.51 9.19 -31.82
C GLU A 221 -2.53 9.64 -30.74
N LEU A 222 -2.40 10.95 -30.49
CA LEU A 222 -1.56 11.46 -29.41
C LEU A 222 -2.09 11.06 -28.03
N ARG A 223 -3.41 11.18 -27.82
CA ARG A 223 -4.07 10.76 -26.57
C ARG A 223 -3.86 9.26 -26.30
N PHE A 224 -3.96 8.44 -27.32
CA PHE A 224 -3.71 7.01 -27.23
C PHE A 224 -2.28 6.70 -26.78
N LYS A 225 -1.29 7.33 -27.43
CA LYS A 225 0.12 7.15 -27.05
C LYS A 225 0.39 7.55 -25.61
N ASN A 226 -0.25 8.61 -25.14
CA ASN A 226 -0.12 9.06 -23.75
C ASN A 226 -0.79 8.08 -22.78
N ALA A 227 -2.05 7.69 -23.03
CA ALA A 227 -2.78 6.72 -22.20
C ALA A 227 -2.06 5.36 -22.14
N TYR A 228 -1.44 4.93 -23.26
CA TYR A 228 -0.64 3.72 -23.32
C TYR A 228 0.59 3.79 -22.41
N ARG A 229 1.31 4.93 -22.43
CA ARG A 229 2.47 5.15 -21.56
C ARG A 229 2.06 5.21 -20.08
N ASP A 230 0.93 5.85 -19.78
CA ASP A 230 0.40 5.96 -18.42
C ASP A 230 0.08 4.56 -17.87
N LEU A 231 -0.59 3.71 -18.66
CA LEU A 231 -0.86 2.31 -18.28
C LEU A 231 0.44 1.54 -18.05
N HIS A 232 1.43 1.63 -18.95
CA HIS A 232 2.71 0.95 -18.80
C HIS A 232 3.48 1.41 -17.55
N THR A 233 3.43 2.69 -17.23
CA THR A 233 4.03 3.23 -16.00
C THR A 233 3.35 2.63 -14.77
N LYS A 234 2.03 2.47 -14.79
CA LYS A 234 1.26 1.88 -13.69
C LYS A 234 1.51 0.37 -13.53
N ILE A 235 1.72 -0.34 -14.64
CA ILE A 235 2.13 -1.74 -14.63
C ILE A 235 3.56 -1.89 -14.05
N GLY A 236 4.43 -0.89 -14.20
CA GLY A 236 5.86 -0.97 -13.88
C GLY A 236 6.69 -1.49 -15.05
N TRP A 237 6.17 -1.45 -16.29
CA TRP A 237 6.88 -1.88 -17.48
C TRP A 237 7.73 -0.79 -18.10
N ASN A 238 8.96 -1.15 -18.46
CA ASN A 238 9.84 -0.31 -19.28
C ASN A 238 9.65 -0.54 -20.79
N ASN A 239 8.79 -1.48 -21.18
CA ASN A 239 8.55 -1.77 -22.61
C ASN A 239 7.77 -0.60 -23.23
N ARG A 240 8.30 -0.07 -24.36
CA ARG A 240 7.72 1.08 -25.07
C ARG A 240 7.02 0.69 -26.37
N GLU A 241 6.96 -0.61 -26.69
CA GLU A 241 6.31 -1.10 -27.89
C GLU A 241 4.79 -0.99 -27.74
N ILE A 242 4.18 -0.24 -28.67
CA ILE A 242 2.73 -0.03 -28.70
C ILE A 242 2.12 -1.20 -29.49
N ARG A 243 1.29 -2.00 -28.81
CA ARG A 243 0.52 -3.09 -29.42
C ARG A 243 -0.94 -2.67 -29.61
N PRO A 244 -1.66 -3.30 -30.59
CA PRO A 244 -3.12 -3.18 -30.65
C PRO A 244 -3.75 -3.59 -29.32
N ILE A 245 -4.88 -2.97 -28.98
CA ILE A 245 -5.59 -3.23 -27.73
C ILE A 245 -6.89 -3.95 -28.03
N ASP A 246 -7.17 -4.94 -27.19
CA ASP A 246 -8.48 -5.55 -27.17
C ASP A 246 -9.49 -4.56 -26.54
N THR A 247 -10.49 -4.16 -27.34
CA THR A 247 -11.55 -3.27 -26.91
C THR A 247 -12.83 -4.02 -26.52
N ASP A 248 -12.88 -5.33 -26.76
CA ASP A 248 -14.02 -6.19 -26.46
C ASP A 248 -13.98 -6.60 -24.97
N MET A 249 -14.54 -5.75 -24.13
CA MET A 249 -14.62 -6.04 -22.70
C MET A 249 -15.79 -6.97 -22.41
N VAL A 250 -15.46 -8.19 -22.04
CA VAL A 250 -16.47 -9.15 -21.57
C VAL A 250 -17.04 -8.67 -20.25
N VAL A 251 -18.34 -8.38 -20.23
CA VAL A 251 -19.09 -8.14 -18.99
C VAL A 251 -19.37 -9.51 -18.37
N VAL A 252 -18.79 -9.77 -17.20
CA VAL A 252 -19.01 -11.02 -16.46
C VAL A 252 -20.35 -10.94 -15.72
N ASN A 253 -21.07 -12.05 -15.64
CA ASN A 253 -22.30 -12.10 -14.86
C ASN A 253 -21.93 -12.02 -13.37
N ILE A 254 -22.17 -10.86 -12.73
CA ILE A 254 -21.87 -10.67 -11.31
C ILE A 254 -22.86 -11.41 -10.42
N PRO A 255 -22.45 -11.84 -9.21
CA PRO A 255 -23.37 -12.44 -8.21
C PRO A 255 -24.53 -11.52 -7.86
N SER A 256 -25.57 -12.09 -7.26
CA SER A 256 -26.75 -11.31 -6.88
C SER A 256 -26.40 -10.21 -5.87
N TYR A 257 -27.23 -9.16 -5.80
CA TYR A 257 -27.10 -8.10 -4.79
C TYR A 257 -26.95 -8.66 -3.37
N LYS A 258 -27.75 -9.67 -3.02
CA LYS A 258 -27.76 -10.28 -1.68
C LYS A 258 -26.43 -10.98 -1.39
N ASP A 259 -25.90 -11.72 -2.35
CA ASP A 259 -24.63 -12.45 -2.21
C ASP A 259 -23.46 -11.48 -2.07
N LEU A 260 -23.42 -10.44 -2.91
CA LEU A 260 -22.39 -9.41 -2.84
C LEU A 260 -22.39 -8.64 -1.51
N VAL A 261 -23.57 -8.32 -0.95
CA VAL A 261 -23.69 -7.66 0.36
C VAL A 261 -23.20 -8.59 1.48
N GLU A 262 -23.48 -9.89 1.40
CA GLU A 262 -22.98 -10.85 2.38
C GLU A 262 -21.46 -10.98 2.30
N GLN A 263 -20.92 -11.09 1.11
CA GLN A 263 -19.48 -11.12 0.85
C GLN A 263 -18.77 -9.85 1.33
N LEU A 264 -19.37 -8.67 1.11
CA LEU A 264 -18.84 -7.40 1.63
C LEU A 264 -18.63 -7.45 3.14
N LYS A 265 -19.56 -8.02 3.89
CA LYS A 265 -19.43 -8.12 5.34
C LYS A 265 -18.36 -9.11 5.79
N GLN A 266 -18.14 -10.19 5.03
CA GLN A 266 -17.27 -11.29 5.40
C GLN A 266 -15.85 -11.12 4.86
N ASN A 267 -15.70 -10.64 3.62
CA ASN A 267 -14.46 -10.72 2.86
C ASN A 267 -13.78 -9.37 2.63
N ASN A 268 -14.46 -8.24 2.92
CA ASN A 268 -13.89 -6.93 2.64
C ASN A 268 -12.63 -6.66 3.46
N THR A 269 -11.52 -6.43 2.75
CA THR A 269 -10.19 -6.24 3.33
C THR A 269 -10.12 -5.02 4.25
N VAL A 270 -10.86 -3.93 3.94
CA VAL A 270 -10.87 -2.72 4.78
C VAL A 270 -11.52 -2.99 6.14
N ILE A 271 -12.61 -3.76 6.17
CA ILE A 271 -13.26 -4.17 7.44
C ILE A 271 -12.29 -5.02 8.26
N SER A 272 -11.63 -6.00 7.65
CA SER A 272 -10.66 -6.87 8.30
C SER A 272 -9.47 -6.07 8.89
N ILE A 273 -8.96 -5.07 8.17
CA ILE A 273 -7.92 -4.14 8.65
C ILE A 273 -8.42 -3.37 9.90
N ARG A 274 -9.66 -2.86 9.88
CA ARG A 274 -10.24 -2.16 11.03
C ARG A 274 -10.40 -3.06 12.25
N GLU A 275 -10.79 -4.31 12.05
CA GLU A 275 -10.86 -5.31 13.13
C GLU A 275 -9.51 -5.58 13.78
N LYS A 276 -8.46 -5.73 12.96
CA LYS A 276 -7.10 -5.90 13.47
C LYS A 276 -6.58 -4.67 14.22
N ARG A 277 -6.98 -3.46 13.83
CA ARG A 277 -6.66 -2.23 14.58
C ARG A 277 -7.37 -2.16 15.93
N VAL A 278 -8.62 -2.61 16.02
CA VAL A 278 -9.34 -2.73 17.31
C VAL A 278 -8.64 -3.77 18.20
N GLU A 279 -8.27 -4.95 17.64
CA GLU A 279 -7.50 -5.97 18.36
C GLU A 279 -6.16 -5.42 18.89
N GLN A 280 -5.45 -4.66 18.06
CA GLN A 280 -4.21 -3.96 18.43
C GLN A 280 -4.42 -3.01 19.62
N ALA A 281 -5.48 -2.20 19.59
CA ALA A 281 -5.79 -1.27 20.68
C ALA A 281 -6.09 -2.00 21.98
N LYS A 282 -6.81 -3.14 21.93
CA LYS A 282 -7.09 -4.01 23.10
C LYS A 282 -5.83 -4.63 23.67
N LEU A 283 -4.90 -5.09 22.83
CA LEU A 283 -3.61 -5.62 23.28
C LEU A 283 -2.76 -4.51 23.94
N ASN A 284 -2.75 -3.30 23.39
CA ASN A 284 -2.03 -2.17 23.96
C ASN A 284 -2.62 -1.73 25.31
N GLU A 285 -3.93 -1.79 25.50
CA GLU A 285 -4.59 -1.53 26.78
C GLU A 285 -4.16 -2.56 27.83
N GLN A 286 -4.11 -3.86 27.50
CA GLN A 286 -3.60 -4.90 28.39
C GLN A 286 -2.12 -4.66 28.79
N ILE A 287 -1.29 -4.17 27.84
CA ILE A 287 0.11 -3.78 28.11
C ILE A 287 0.15 -2.61 29.10
N SER A 288 -0.74 -1.64 28.99
CA SER A 288 -0.84 -0.50 29.93
C SER A 288 -1.24 -0.96 31.33
N GLN A 289 -2.22 -1.87 31.44
CA GLN A 289 -2.64 -2.48 32.71
C GLN A 289 -1.50 -3.25 33.38
N ALA A 290 -0.69 -3.96 32.60
CA ALA A 290 0.49 -4.65 33.09
C ALA A 290 1.56 -3.69 33.66
N GLY A 291 1.41 -2.38 33.49
CA GLY A 291 2.24 -1.34 34.15
C GLY A 291 2.10 -1.27 35.67
N PHE A 292 1.03 -1.84 36.24
CA PHE A 292 0.84 -1.94 37.70
C PHE A 292 1.49 -3.20 38.30
N LEU A 293 1.92 -4.14 37.49
CA LEU A 293 2.46 -5.42 37.94
C LEU A 293 3.97 -5.34 38.19
N PRO A 294 4.52 -6.17 39.13
CA PRO A 294 5.96 -6.20 39.39
C PRO A 294 6.76 -6.65 38.15
N THR A 295 8.03 -6.25 38.15
CA THR A 295 9.02 -6.71 37.13
C THR A 295 10.17 -7.38 37.88
N LEU A 296 10.50 -8.60 37.51
CA LEU A 296 11.63 -9.38 38.00
C LEU A 296 12.65 -9.52 36.86
N THR A 297 13.86 -9.03 37.12
CA THR A 297 14.96 -9.05 36.14
C THR A 297 16.14 -9.80 36.75
N ALA A 298 16.74 -10.70 35.97
CA ALA A 298 18.03 -11.31 36.27
C ALA A 298 19.13 -10.65 35.44
N SER A 299 20.28 -10.42 36.05
CA SER A 299 21.46 -9.92 35.36
C SER A 299 22.68 -10.77 35.76
N ILE A 300 23.58 -10.98 34.81
CA ILE A 300 24.90 -11.60 35.00
C ILE A 300 25.91 -10.85 34.16
N GLY A 301 27.11 -10.65 34.72
CA GLY A 301 28.19 -10.00 34.01
C GLY A 301 29.55 -10.51 34.45
N TYR A 302 30.53 -10.36 33.57
CA TYR A 302 31.93 -10.51 33.86
C TYR A 302 32.64 -9.24 33.41
N GLY A 303 33.34 -8.59 34.35
CA GLY A 303 33.88 -7.26 34.07
C GLY A 303 35.21 -6.99 34.75
N TYR A 304 35.90 -6.01 34.20
CA TYR A 304 37.10 -5.41 34.72
C TYR A 304 36.81 -3.97 35.10
N ASN A 305 37.20 -3.61 36.33
CA ASN A 305 37.13 -2.24 36.84
C ASN A 305 38.50 -1.84 37.33
N TYR A 306 39.03 -0.72 36.82
CA TYR A 306 40.25 -0.11 37.28
C TYR A 306 39.93 1.27 37.79
N LEU A 307 40.40 1.57 39.01
CA LEU A 307 40.26 2.84 39.65
C LEU A 307 41.66 3.36 40.00
N SER A 308 41.98 4.59 39.62
CA SER A 308 43.19 5.29 40.04
C SER A 308 42.78 6.62 40.67
N ALA A 309 43.35 6.90 41.86
CA ALA A 309 43.15 8.16 42.55
C ALA A 309 44.50 8.79 42.89
N THR A 310 44.60 10.11 42.74
CA THR A 310 45.86 10.84 43.09
C THR A 310 46.16 10.82 44.56
N GLU A 311 45.17 10.74 45.38
CA GLU A 311 45.26 10.65 46.84
C GLU A 311 44.06 9.87 47.40
N GLY A 312 44.20 9.26 48.58
CA GLY A 312 43.14 8.47 49.23
C GLY A 312 43.66 7.17 49.82
N GLN A 313 42.79 6.25 50.13
CA GLN A 313 43.12 4.96 50.79
C GLN A 313 43.89 4.01 49.87
N PHE A 314 43.66 4.09 48.54
CA PHE A 314 44.36 3.31 47.49
C PHE A 314 44.70 4.23 46.32
N GLU A 315 45.92 4.18 45.82
CA GLU A 315 46.33 4.86 44.59
C GLU A 315 45.76 4.14 43.36
N THR A 316 45.69 2.80 43.41
CA THR A 316 45.11 1.98 42.36
C THR A 316 44.32 0.83 42.96
N GLN A 317 43.20 0.52 42.32
CA GLN A 317 42.41 -0.67 42.62
C GLN A 317 41.99 -1.35 41.31
N GLU A 318 42.30 -2.64 41.21
CA GLU A 318 41.88 -3.46 40.09
C GLU A 318 40.93 -4.56 40.56
N GLN A 319 39.87 -4.71 39.83
CA GLN A 319 38.86 -5.75 40.14
C GLN A 319 38.44 -6.44 38.85
N LEU A 320 38.63 -7.73 38.77
CA LEU A 320 38.16 -8.59 37.70
C LEU A 320 37.30 -9.69 38.31
N GLY A 321 36.08 -9.87 37.79
CA GLY A 321 35.21 -10.90 38.37
C GLY A 321 33.82 -10.97 37.78
N PHE A 322 33.08 -11.96 38.27
CA PHE A 322 31.68 -12.14 37.97
C PHE A 322 30.80 -11.34 38.94
N ASN A 323 29.77 -10.74 38.39
CA ASN A 323 28.69 -10.14 39.15
C ASN A 323 27.33 -10.66 38.63
N GLY A 324 26.39 -10.89 39.50
CA GLY A 324 25.07 -11.33 39.12
C GLY A 324 24.04 -10.95 40.19
N GLY A 325 22.81 -10.74 39.76
CA GLY A 325 21.77 -10.33 40.69
C GLY A 325 20.36 -10.55 40.12
N LEU A 326 19.41 -10.54 41.08
CA LEU A 326 17.98 -10.51 40.82
C LEU A 326 17.45 -9.18 41.32
N SER A 327 16.75 -8.43 40.47
CA SER A 327 16.11 -7.18 40.79
C SER A 327 14.60 -7.30 40.70
N LEU A 328 13.88 -7.09 41.80
CA LEU A 328 12.41 -7.03 41.83
C LEU A 328 11.99 -5.58 41.98
N LYS A 329 11.27 -5.06 40.99
CA LYS A 329 10.69 -3.70 41.01
C LYS A 329 9.17 -3.79 41.10
N VAL A 330 8.59 -3.31 42.20
CA VAL A 330 7.13 -3.23 42.39
C VAL A 330 6.73 -1.76 42.36
N PRO A 331 5.95 -1.33 41.33
CA PRO A 331 5.49 0.05 41.27
C PRO A 331 4.35 0.27 42.28
N ILE A 332 4.62 0.98 43.37
CA ILE A 332 3.62 1.30 44.41
C ILE A 332 2.84 2.56 44.03
N PHE A 333 3.53 3.58 43.56
CA PHE A 333 2.94 4.84 43.12
C PHE A 333 3.76 5.43 41.97
N SER A 334 3.09 5.83 40.89
CA SER A 334 3.71 6.40 39.68
C SER A 334 3.23 7.82 39.38
N GLY A 335 2.75 8.56 40.37
CA GLY A 335 2.21 9.91 40.16
C GLY A 335 0.95 9.93 39.30
N GLY A 336 0.14 8.87 39.32
CA GLY A 336 -1.08 8.74 38.49
C GLY A 336 -0.83 8.32 37.00
N ARG A 337 0.43 8.28 36.56
CA ARG A 337 0.79 8.01 35.15
C ARG A 337 0.20 6.69 34.60
N ASN A 338 0.31 5.58 35.33
CA ASN A 338 -0.21 4.28 34.90
C ASN A 338 -1.73 4.29 34.76
N ARG A 339 -2.43 4.99 35.66
CA ARG A 339 -3.89 5.15 35.59
C ARG A 339 -4.30 5.94 34.35
N ILE A 340 -3.69 7.11 34.13
CA ILE A 340 -3.97 7.96 32.97
C ILE A 340 -3.68 7.19 31.65
N GLU A 341 -2.58 6.45 31.59
CA GLU A 341 -2.25 5.66 30.38
C GLU A 341 -3.27 4.54 30.11
N THR A 342 -3.78 3.89 31.15
CA THR A 342 -4.83 2.87 31.02
C THR A 342 -6.15 3.49 30.58
N GLU A 343 -6.56 4.62 31.17
CA GLU A 343 -7.75 5.36 30.77
C GLU A 343 -7.65 5.84 29.31
N ASN A 344 -6.50 6.39 28.91
CA ASN A 344 -6.24 6.80 27.53
C ASN A 344 -6.26 5.60 26.55
N SER A 345 -5.77 4.43 26.98
CA SER A 345 -5.78 3.23 26.16
C SER A 345 -7.20 2.71 25.95
N ALA A 346 -8.07 2.77 26.97
CA ALA A 346 -9.50 2.47 26.82
C ALA A 346 -10.20 3.44 25.86
N MET A 347 -9.85 4.73 25.87
CA MET A 347 -10.35 5.70 24.88
C MET A 347 -9.86 5.40 23.47
N ARG A 348 -8.62 4.90 23.31
CA ARG A 348 -8.10 4.45 22.00
C ARG A 348 -8.90 3.28 21.44
N ILE A 349 -9.32 2.32 22.27
CA ILE A 349 -10.21 1.22 21.84
C ILE A 349 -11.51 1.80 21.30
N LYS A 350 -12.20 2.65 22.06
CA LYS A 350 -13.45 3.27 21.63
C LYS A 350 -13.30 4.06 20.34
N ARG A 351 -12.19 4.78 20.17
CA ARG A 351 -11.87 5.49 18.93
C ARG A 351 -11.75 4.52 17.73
N GLU A 352 -11.05 3.39 17.89
CA GLU A 352 -10.88 2.43 16.79
C GLU A 352 -12.21 1.69 16.50
N GLU A 353 -13.06 1.44 17.48
CA GLU A 353 -14.41 0.89 17.30
C GLU A 353 -15.29 1.86 16.49
N LEU A 354 -15.31 3.14 16.83
CA LEU A 354 -16.04 4.17 16.06
C LEU A 354 -15.53 4.29 14.62
N ARG A 355 -14.21 4.21 14.41
CA ARG A 355 -13.61 4.22 13.06
C ARG A 355 -13.98 2.96 12.25
N LYS A 356 -14.15 1.81 12.92
CA LYS A 356 -14.66 0.59 12.28
C LYS A 356 -16.10 0.79 11.82
N GLU A 357 -16.96 1.30 12.70
CA GLU A 357 -18.37 1.58 12.38
C GLU A 357 -18.51 2.59 11.23
N GLU A 358 -17.74 3.69 11.26
CA GLU A 358 -17.68 4.68 10.19
C GLU A 358 -17.29 4.04 8.85
N SER A 359 -16.25 3.18 8.85
CA SER A 359 -15.80 2.49 7.66
C SER A 359 -16.86 1.54 7.09
N ILE A 360 -17.58 0.83 7.95
CA ILE A 360 -18.71 -0.05 7.52
C ILE A 360 -19.83 0.77 6.90
N MET A 361 -20.23 1.89 7.51
CA MET A 361 -21.23 2.79 6.96
C MET A 361 -20.82 3.34 5.59
N PHE A 362 -19.58 3.83 5.48
CA PHE A 362 -19.05 4.35 4.22
C PHE A 362 -19.02 3.29 3.12
N LEU A 363 -18.52 2.08 3.40
CA LEU A 363 -18.48 0.97 2.45
C LEU A 363 -19.88 0.56 2.00
N ARG A 364 -20.83 0.49 2.91
CA ARG A 364 -22.23 0.17 2.59
C ARG A 364 -22.82 1.22 1.64
N THR A 365 -22.69 2.50 1.97
CA THR A 365 -23.19 3.59 1.12
C THR A 365 -22.55 3.55 -0.26
N ARG A 366 -21.21 3.35 -0.32
CA ARG A 366 -20.50 3.24 -1.58
C ARG A 366 -20.95 2.04 -2.41
N PHE A 367 -21.18 0.90 -1.76
CA PHE A 367 -21.71 -0.29 -2.43
C PHE A 367 -23.11 -0.04 -3.01
N GLU A 368 -24.02 0.54 -2.23
CA GLU A 368 -25.39 0.84 -2.68
C GLU A 368 -25.40 1.80 -3.86
N ASN A 369 -24.56 2.86 -3.80
CA ASN A 369 -24.41 3.79 -4.92
C ASN A 369 -23.84 3.10 -6.16
N SER A 370 -22.82 2.25 -6.00
CA SER A 370 -22.23 1.50 -7.13
C SER A 370 -23.20 0.50 -7.72
N TRP A 371 -24.04 -0.14 -6.91
CA TRP A 371 -25.09 -1.03 -7.38
C TRP A 371 -26.15 -0.30 -8.24
N GLN A 372 -26.60 0.86 -7.79
CA GLN A 372 -27.53 1.67 -8.57
C GLN A 372 -26.93 2.17 -9.89
N GLN A 373 -25.64 2.54 -9.86
CA GLN A 373 -24.92 2.92 -11.08
C GLN A 373 -24.76 1.74 -12.03
N TYR A 374 -24.47 0.53 -11.52
CA TYR A 374 -24.38 -0.68 -12.33
C TYR A 374 -25.70 -0.94 -13.08
N LEU A 375 -26.84 -0.92 -12.37
CA LEU A 375 -28.17 -1.11 -12.98
C LEU A 375 -28.47 0.00 -14.01
N HIS A 376 -28.09 1.23 -13.71
CA HIS A 376 -28.26 2.36 -14.63
C HIS A 376 -27.46 2.15 -15.92
N PHE A 377 -26.17 1.83 -15.83
CA PHE A 377 -25.32 1.63 -17.01
C PHE A 377 -25.68 0.36 -17.80
N GLN A 378 -26.17 -0.69 -17.13
CA GLN A 378 -26.73 -1.86 -17.80
C GLN A 378 -27.92 -1.48 -18.69
N ASN A 379 -28.89 -0.76 -18.15
CA ASN A 379 -30.04 -0.29 -18.92
C ASN A 379 -29.63 0.71 -20.03
N GLN A 380 -28.70 1.62 -19.73
CA GLN A 380 -28.19 2.58 -20.71
C GLN A 380 -27.50 1.87 -21.87
N PHE A 381 -26.69 0.85 -21.60
CA PHE A 381 -26.00 0.07 -22.63
C PHE A 381 -27.02 -0.62 -23.57
N GLU A 382 -28.09 -1.22 -23.02
CA GLU A 382 -29.18 -1.83 -23.79
C GLU A 382 -29.89 -0.80 -24.68
N ILE A 383 -30.23 0.37 -24.12
CA ILE A 383 -30.92 1.46 -24.85
C ILE A 383 -30.01 2.00 -25.98
N GLU A 384 -28.75 2.31 -25.69
CA GLU A 384 -27.84 2.89 -26.70
C GLU A 384 -27.52 1.89 -27.78
N THR A 385 -27.40 0.60 -27.46
CA THR A 385 -27.24 -0.48 -28.47
C THR A 385 -28.45 -0.56 -29.39
N SER A 386 -29.65 -0.45 -28.86
CA SER A 386 -30.88 -0.39 -29.67
C SER A 386 -30.91 0.86 -30.55
N ASN A 387 -30.55 2.03 -29.97
CA ASN A 387 -30.53 3.30 -30.70
C ASN A 387 -29.51 3.30 -31.83
N LEU A 388 -28.31 2.70 -31.63
CA LEU A 388 -27.27 2.59 -32.65
C LEU A 388 -27.80 2.04 -33.97
N SER A 389 -28.60 0.98 -33.91
CA SER A 389 -29.21 0.37 -35.13
C SER A 389 -30.11 1.34 -35.93
N VAL A 390 -30.68 2.34 -35.26
CA VAL A 390 -31.48 3.39 -35.92
C VAL A 390 -30.58 4.40 -36.60
N TYR A 391 -29.49 4.83 -35.94
CA TYR A 391 -28.54 5.76 -36.52
C TYR A 391 -27.77 5.17 -37.71
N GLU A 392 -27.43 3.87 -37.65
CA GLU A 392 -26.82 3.15 -38.75
C GLU A 392 -27.71 3.18 -39.99
N ARG A 393 -28.98 2.77 -39.84
CA ARG A 393 -29.95 2.81 -40.96
C ARG A 393 -30.20 4.23 -41.46
N ASN A 394 -30.23 5.21 -40.57
CA ASN A 394 -30.39 6.62 -40.94
C ASN A 394 -29.20 7.09 -41.82
N TYR A 395 -27.98 6.76 -41.40
CA TYR A 395 -26.78 7.10 -42.16
C TYR A 395 -26.71 6.39 -43.52
N GLU A 396 -27.01 5.08 -43.58
CA GLU A 396 -27.09 4.33 -44.83
C GLU A 396 -28.09 4.96 -45.80
N ARG A 397 -29.27 5.31 -45.31
CA ARG A 397 -30.29 5.99 -46.13
C ARG A 397 -29.85 7.37 -46.60
N ALA A 398 -29.22 8.16 -45.75
CA ALA A 398 -28.67 9.46 -46.09
C ALA A 398 -27.56 9.34 -47.16
N GLN A 399 -26.73 8.28 -47.11
CA GLN A 399 -25.70 8.02 -48.09
C GLN A 399 -26.31 7.68 -49.45
N GLU A 400 -27.37 6.85 -49.53
CA GLU A 400 -28.11 6.56 -50.74
C GLU A 400 -28.71 7.83 -51.35
N MET A 401 -29.40 8.66 -50.56
CA MET A 401 -30.04 9.90 -51.03
C MET A 401 -29.00 10.90 -51.49
N PHE A 402 -27.85 11.00 -50.78
CA PHE A 402 -26.76 11.88 -51.24
C PHE A 402 -26.16 11.38 -52.56
N SER A 403 -26.02 10.07 -52.76
CA SER A 403 -25.51 9.53 -54.04
C SER A 403 -26.40 9.91 -55.25
N ARG A 404 -27.72 9.96 -55.01
CA ARG A 404 -28.73 10.37 -55.99
C ARG A 404 -28.93 11.91 -56.08
N SER A 405 -28.15 12.69 -55.32
CA SER A 405 -28.30 14.17 -55.21
C SER A 405 -29.65 14.65 -54.65
N GLU A 406 -30.33 13.79 -53.86
CA GLU A 406 -31.59 14.11 -53.20
C GLU A 406 -31.41 14.89 -51.90
N ILE A 407 -30.22 14.80 -51.28
CA ILE A 407 -29.85 15.62 -50.09
C ILE A 407 -28.49 16.31 -50.31
N SER A 408 -28.26 17.30 -49.49
CA SER A 408 -26.99 18.06 -49.47
C SER A 408 -25.88 17.35 -48.70
N GLY A 409 -24.61 17.73 -48.97
CA GLY A 409 -23.47 17.24 -48.19
C GLY A 409 -23.51 17.59 -46.72
N VAL A 410 -24.23 18.69 -46.34
CA VAL A 410 -24.43 19.10 -44.95
C VAL A 410 -25.37 18.13 -44.22
N GLU A 411 -26.47 17.68 -44.87
CA GLU A 411 -27.42 16.71 -44.31
C GLU A 411 -26.75 15.34 -44.16
N LEU A 412 -25.96 14.88 -45.14
CA LEU A 412 -25.15 13.67 -44.99
C LEU A 412 -24.17 13.78 -43.80
N ARG A 413 -23.49 14.93 -43.62
CA ARG A 413 -22.58 15.16 -42.51
C ARG A 413 -23.32 15.09 -41.17
N ALA A 414 -24.53 15.66 -41.07
CA ALA A 414 -25.34 15.59 -39.86
C ALA A 414 -25.67 14.11 -39.47
N ALA A 415 -26.05 13.29 -40.47
CA ALA A 415 -26.31 11.86 -40.25
C ALA A 415 -25.02 11.11 -39.83
N GLN A 416 -23.89 11.41 -40.48
CA GLN A 416 -22.56 10.85 -40.12
C GLN A 416 -22.16 11.18 -38.67
N LEU A 417 -22.27 12.44 -38.24
CA LEU A 417 -21.95 12.84 -36.87
C LEU A 417 -22.91 12.22 -35.85
N SER A 418 -24.16 12.01 -36.21
CA SER A 418 -25.16 11.35 -35.36
C SER A 418 -24.79 9.88 -35.13
N LEU A 419 -24.34 9.17 -36.17
CA LEU A 419 -23.84 7.80 -36.08
C LEU A 419 -22.56 7.73 -35.24
N GLU A 420 -21.56 8.58 -35.54
CA GLU A 420 -20.31 8.66 -34.76
C GLU A 420 -20.58 8.84 -33.25
N ASN A 421 -21.48 9.76 -32.91
CA ASN A 421 -21.88 9.99 -31.52
C ASN A 421 -22.62 8.77 -30.90
N ALA A 422 -23.44 8.06 -31.68
CA ALA A 422 -24.15 6.88 -31.19
C ALA A 422 -23.17 5.71 -30.90
N GLU A 423 -22.20 5.45 -31.79
CA GLU A 423 -21.13 4.47 -31.59
C GLU A 423 -20.33 4.77 -30.31
N MET A 424 -19.99 6.05 -30.10
CA MET A 424 -19.26 6.48 -28.89
C MET A 424 -20.09 6.30 -27.62
N ARG A 425 -21.43 6.57 -27.64
CA ARG A 425 -22.29 6.36 -26.48
C ARG A 425 -22.43 4.90 -26.09
N VAL A 426 -22.56 3.99 -27.06
CA VAL A 426 -22.58 2.54 -26.79
C VAL A 426 -21.28 2.10 -26.11
N ALA A 427 -20.13 2.48 -26.68
CA ALA A 427 -18.83 2.15 -26.13
C ALA A 427 -18.65 2.69 -24.71
N GLU A 428 -19.01 3.96 -24.48
CA GLU A 428 -18.91 4.59 -23.17
C GLU A 428 -19.82 3.90 -22.14
N ALA A 429 -21.07 3.57 -22.48
CA ALA A 429 -21.98 2.84 -21.60
C ALA A 429 -21.41 1.45 -21.24
N GLY A 430 -20.84 0.73 -22.21
CA GLY A 430 -20.18 -0.57 -21.97
C GLY A 430 -18.97 -0.45 -21.04
N PHE A 431 -18.13 0.56 -21.21
CA PHE A 431 -16.97 0.81 -20.35
C PHE A 431 -17.38 1.21 -18.93
N GLN A 432 -18.40 2.05 -18.78
CA GLN A 432 -18.97 2.43 -17.48
C GLN A 432 -19.57 1.20 -16.75
N LEU A 433 -20.27 0.35 -17.48
CA LEU A 433 -20.81 -0.90 -16.95
C LEU A 433 -19.69 -1.80 -16.40
N LYS A 434 -18.62 -2.01 -17.18
CA LYS A 434 -17.46 -2.81 -16.75
C LYS A 434 -16.75 -2.20 -15.53
N GLN A 435 -16.66 -0.89 -15.47
CA GLN A 435 -16.09 -0.20 -14.32
C GLN A 435 -16.90 -0.42 -13.04
N MET A 436 -18.25 -0.38 -13.14
CA MET A 436 -19.11 -0.62 -11.98
C MET A 436 -19.12 -2.09 -11.55
N GLU A 437 -19.07 -3.02 -12.50
CA GLU A 437 -18.86 -4.44 -12.22
C GLU A 437 -17.58 -4.66 -11.38
N THR A 438 -16.45 -4.16 -11.85
CA THR A 438 -15.17 -4.28 -11.15
C THR A 438 -15.21 -3.62 -9.77
N MET A 439 -15.87 -2.46 -9.65
CA MET A 439 -16.05 -1.76 -8.38
C MET A 439 -16.88 -2.59 -7.38
N LEU A 440 -17.96 -3.26 -7.83
CA LEU A 440 -18.77 -4.09 -6.98
C LEU A 440 -18.03 -5.32 -6.47
N LEU A 441 -17.25 -5.98 -7.33
CA LEU A 441 -16.38 -7.10 -6.96
C LEU A 441 -15.30 -6.66 -5.95
N TYR A 442 -14.69 -5.49 -6.17
CA TYR A 442 -13.74 -4.88 -5.24
C TYR A 442 -14.37 -4.63 -3.86
N LEU A 443 -15.53 -3.96 -3.82
CA LEU A 443 -16.21 -3.64 -2.57
C LEU A 443 -16.66 -4.90 -1.82
N SER A 444 -17.02 -5.96 -2.53
CA SER A 444 -17.38 -7.24 -1.94
C SER A 444 -16.19 -8.10 -1.50
N GLY A 445 -14.95 -7.69 -1.81
CA GLY A 445 -13.72 -8.41 -1.43
C GLY A 445 -13.50 -9.72 -2.18
N VAL A 446 -14.10 -9.87 -3.37
CA VAL A 446 -14.00 -11.09 -4.20
C VAL A 446 -13.19 -10.87 -5.48
N LEU A 447 -12.68 -9.65 -5.70
CA LEU A 447 -11.96 -9.30 -6.92
C LEU A 447 -10.72 -10.18 -7.18
N ILE A 448 -10.03 -10.63 -6.13
CA ILE A 448 -8.82 -11.46 -6.27
C ILE A 448 -9.16 -12.91 -6.67
N VAL A 449 -10.36 -13.41 -6.35
CA VAL A 449 -10.74 -14.80 -6.64
C VAL A 449 -10.70 -15.09 -8.13
N ASP A 450 -11.00 -14.10 -8.97
CA ASP A 450 -10.97 -14.23 -10.44
C ASP A 450 -9.53 -14.19 -11.02
N TYR A 451 -8.54 -13.73 -10.24
CA TYR A 451 -7.15 -13.57 -10.66
C TYR A 451 -6.14 -14.37 -9.82
N SER A 452 -6.63 -15.22 -8.89
CA SER A 452 -5.74 -16.09 -8.09
C SER A 452 -5.21 -17.25 -8.95
N TYR A 453 -3.92 -17.26 -9.18
CA TYR A 453 -3.16 -18.33 -9.83
C TYR A 453 -2.15 -18.96 -8.88
#